data_0513980222742b867bb4eca3ba40c03a
#
_entry.id   0513980222742b867bb4eca3ba40c03a
#
_cell.length_a   1.000
_cell.length_b   1.000
_cell.length_c   1.000
_cell.angle_alpha   90.00
_cell.angle_beta   90.00
_cell.angle_gamma   90.00
#
_symmetry.space_group_name_H-M   'P 1'
#
loop_
_entity.id
_entity.type
_entity.pdbx_description
1 polymer ?
#
loop_
_entity_poly.entity_id
_entity_poly.type
_entity_poly.pdbx_seq_one_letter_code
_entity_poly.pdbx_strand_id
1 'polypeptide(L)'
;MLSKRDRVGIVLLLGFAAVLTASSLDADPLAREHGRVAGEEPRRAVPMNYDPAAPSVPCNTACHSLSPYRREQTHQAPECIACHMRADEVARELAAAPHEHSAPDTGRRPIEGTLVPDQKRARLRLKGRPMVVPATDPPAPAGMVYIPPGEFIMGSNIRRHDESPEHVISLSAYFIDRYEVTNAEYKRFVDAAGHQPPSHWNGPAFPDALARHPVTFVTWDDAVAYCRWAGKRLPSEQEWGKAARGTDGRQYPWGDVFHETRSNNPQKGSKGTEPVGSYENGKSPYGLYDMSGNVWEWVDALCKPHPGNTVPSEEYGEKYRASKGGSWFNCLFYNCGISAPSYNRAFFVAITRNSSLGFRCVKDVDAR
;
A
#
# COMPACT_ATOMS: atom_id res chain seq x y z
N MET A 1 59.35 31.64 18.44
CA MET A 1 60.31 31.70 17.34
C MET A 1 59.52 31.29 16.12
N LEU A 2 59.03 32.21 15.35
CA LEU A 2 59.53 32.79 14.10
C LEU A 2 59.67 31.69 13.04
N SER A 3 59.13 31.69 11.80
CA SER A 3 58.89 32.83 10.93
C SER A 3 58.29 32.31 9.62
N LYS A 4 57.26 33.03 9.09
CA LYS A 4 57.20 33.67 7.79
C LYS A 4 57.06 32.78 6.51
N ARG A 5 55.91 32.96 5.77
CA ARG A 5 55.81 33.88 4.59
C ARG A 5 56.32 33.21 3.29
N ASP A 6 55.79 33.33 2.15
CA ASP A 6 54.82 34.16 1.44
C ASP A 6 54.63 33.63 0.03
N ARG A 7 53.51 33.96 -0.53
CA ARG A 7 53.19 34.57 -1.83
C ARG A 7 52.86 33.62 -3.01
N VAL A 8 51.65 33.69 -3.44
CA VAL A 8 51.05 34.49 -4.48
C VAL A 8 51.53 34.19 -5.89
N GLY A 9 50.63 33.78 -6.74
CA GLY A 9 50.78 33.73 -8.19
C GLY A 9 49.45 33.57 -8.89
N ILE A 10 48.75 34.70 -9.09
CA ILE A 10 47.62 34.89 -10.02
C ILE A 10 48.24 35.01 -11.41
N VAL A 11 47.73 34.28 -12.42
CA VAL A 11 47.75 34.71 -13.82
C VAL A 11 46.41 34.38 -14.46
N LEU A 12 45.74 35.44 -14.83
CA LEU A 12 44.65 35.55 -15.81
C LEU A 12 45.19 35.34 -17.23
N LEU A 13 44.40 34.87 -18.17
CA LEU A 13 43.96 35.58 -19.36
C LEU A 13 43.57 34.69 -20.54
N LEU A 14 42.32 34.96 -21.03
CA LEU A 14 41.87 35.07 -22.43
C LEU A 14 41.98 33.81 -23.30
N GLY A 15 40.92 33.22 -23.81
CA GLY A 15 39.93 33.83 -24.72
C GLY A 15 40.31 33.59 -26.16
N PHE A 16 39.58 32.73 -26.87
CA PHE A 16 39.31 32.94 -28.30
C PHE A 16 38.13 32.07 -28.74
N ALA A 17 37.17 32.74 -29.35
CA ALA A 17 36.07 32.18 -30.14
C ALA A 17 36.54 31.94 -31.59
N ALA A 18 36.10 30.85 -32.22
CA ALA A 18 35.99 30.70 -33.68
C ALA A 18 34.99 29.56 -33.92
N VAL A 19 33.87 29.79 -34.37
CA VAL A 19 33.10 30.00 -35.60
C VAL A 19 33.53 29.14 -36.80
N LEU A 20 32.55 28.29 -37.23
CA LEU A 20 32.24 27.71 -38.52
C LEU A 20 33.23 26.69 -39.13
N THR A 21 32.76 25.53 -39.52
CA THR A 21 32.24 25.26 -40.87
C THR A 21 31.62 23.85 -40.94
N ALA A 22 30.51 23.79 -41.67
CA ALA A 22 29.86 22.55 -42.10
C ALA A 22 30.68 21.83 -43.16
N SER A 23 30.70 20.51 -43.11
CA SER A 23 30.82 19.70 -44.33
C SER A 23 30.12 18.37 -44.15
N SER A 24 29.26 18.15 -45.09
CA SER A 24 28.45 17.00 -45.45
C SER A 24 29.25 15.75 -45.80
N LEU A 25 28.47 14.63 -45.83
CA LEU A 25 28.71 13.28 -46.45
C LEU A 25 28.88 12.24 -45.33
N ASP A 26 28.06 11.20 -45.20
CA ASP A 26 27.44 10.33 -46.20
C ASP A 26 26.16 9.72 -45.68
N ALA A 27 25.20 9.58 -46.61
CA ALA A 27 23.92 8.95 -46.41
C ALA A 27 24.02 7.43 -46.54
N ASP A 28 23.42 6.70 -45.59
CA ASP A 28 23.15 5.29 -45.68
C ASP A 28 21.90 5.03 -46.59
N PRO A 29 21.97 4.21 -47.64
CA PRO A 29 20.89 4.07 -48.62
C PRO A 29 19.78 3.05 -48.25
N LEU A 30 19.63 2.62 -47.00
CA LEU A 30 18.64 1.60 -46.60
C LEU A 30 17.41 2.11 -45.88
N ALA A 31 17.17 3.41 -45.80
CA ALA A 31 15.97 4.02 -45.20
C ALA A 31 14.94 4.47 -46.24
N ARG A 32 14.56 3.60 -47.18
CA ARG A 32 13.39 3.82 -48.04
C ARG A 32 12.63 2.53 -48.15
N GLU A 33 11.58 2.44 -47.30
CA GLU A 33 10.28 1.80 -47.55
C GLU A 33 9.57 1.54 -46.24
N HIS A 34 8.94 2.56 -45.66
CA HIS A 34 7.71 2.37 -44.92
C HIS A 34 6.91 3.66 -45.03
N GLY A 35 5.76 3.51 -45.69
CA GLY A 35 4.83 4.55 -46.05
C GLY A 35 4.38 5.41 -44.87
N ARG A 36 4.29 6.70 -45.15
CA ARG A 36 3.55 7.67 -44.33
C ARG A 36 2.11 7.20 -44.18
N VAL A 37 1.72 6.82 -42.98
CA VAL A 37 0.31 6.86 -42.56
C VAL A 37 0.04 8.26 -42.05
N ALA A 38 -0.78 9.01 -42.78
CA ALA A 38 -1.21 10.36 -42.45
C ALA A 38 -2.09 10.33 -41.20
N GLY A 39 -1.88 11.30 -40.30
CA GLY A 39 -2.92 11.86 -39.45
C GLY A 39 -3.27 11.10 -38.20
N GLU A 40 -2.37 10.99 -37.23
CA GLU A 40 -2.80 10.93 -35.84
C GLU A 40 -2.46 12.27 -35.15
N GLU A 41 -3.49 13.09 -34.96
CA GLU A 41 -3.44 14.19 -33.99
C GLU A 41 -3.05 13.64 -32.62
N PRO A 42 -2.29 14.39 -31.81
CA PRO A 42 -2.02 14.01 -30.43
C PRO A 42 -3.37 13.90 -29.71
N ARG A 43 -3.77 12.69 -29.33
CA ARG A 43 -4.99 12.45 -28.55
C ARG A 43 -4.89 13.32 -27.29
N ARG A 44 -5.74 14.34 -27.22
CA ARG A 44 -6.03 15.09 -26.01
C ARG A 44 -6.25 14.07 -24.88
N ALA A 45 -5.56 14.26 -23.77
CA ALA A 45 -5.86 13.56 -22.53
C ALA A 45 -7.36 13.70 -22.27
N VAL A 46 -8.10 12.61 -22.41
CA VAL A 46 -9.51 12.57 -22.03
C VAL A 46 -9.52 12.73 -20.51
N PRO A 47 -10.19 13.74 -19.94
CA PRO A 47 -10.38 13.77 -18.50
C PRO A 47 -11.10 12.49 -18.12
N MET A 48 -10.48 11.69 -17.23
CA MET A 48 -11.11 10.49 -16.70
C MET A 48 -12.28 10.93 -15.82
N ASN A 49 -13.45 11.05 -16.44
CA ASN A 49 -14.69 11.15 -15.68
C ASN A 49 -14.89 9.82 -14.97
N TYR A 50 -14.72 9.83 -13.67
CA TYR A 50 -15.07 8.72 -12.81
C TYR A 50 -16.58 8.51 -12.90
N ASP A 51 -16.99 7.33 -13.40
CA ASP A 51 -18.37 6.87 -13.34
C ASP A 51 -18.55 6.01 -12.08
N PRO A 52 -19.26 6.51 -11.06
CA PRO A 52 -19.50 5.76 -9.83
C PRO A 52 -20.36 4.51 -10.02
N ALA A 53 -20.98 4.36 -11.18
CA ALA A 53 -21.81 3.20 -11.53
C ALA A 53 -21.03 2.13 -12.31
N ALA A 54 -19.78 2.38 -12.71
CA ALA A 54 -19.00 1.39 -13.43
C ALA A 54 -18.65 0.21 -12.51
N PRO A 55 -18.86 -1.04 -12.96
CA PRO A 55 -18.50 -2.21 -12.16
C PRO A 55 -16.99 -2.24 -11.89
N SER A 56 -16.61 -2.53 -10.64
CA SER A 56 -15.21 -2.73 -10.28
C SER A 56 -14.67 -4.00 -10.95
N VAL A 57 -13.62 -3.85 -11.75
CA VAL A 57 -12.97 -4.99 -12.39
C VAL A 57 -11.79 -5.44 -11.51
N PRO A 58 -11.70 -6.73 -11.11
CA PRO A 58 -10.58 -7.25 -10.34
C PRO A 58 -9.23 -7.00 -11.02
N CYS A 59 -8.18 -6.70 -10.27
CA CYS A 59 -6.84 -6.40 -10.79
C CYS A 59 -6.29 -7.52 -11.71
N ASN A 60 -6.60 -8.77 -11.41
CA ASN A 60 -6.22 -9.94 -12.20
C ASN A 60 -6.97 -10.03 -13.54
N THR A 61 -8.20 -9.52 -13.63
CA THR A 61 -9.01 -9.57 -14.85
C THR A 61 -8.65 -8.44 -15.82
N ALA A 62 -8.26 -7.27 -15.29
CA ALA A 62 -7.89 -6.13 -16.11
C ALA A 62 -6.61 -6.36 -16.95
N CYS A 63 -5.65 -7.15 -16.44
CA CYS A 63 -4.45 -7.52 -17.19
C CYS A 63 -4.75 -8.42 -18.40
N HIS A 64 -5.83 -9.21 -18.37
CA HIS A 64 -6.17 -10.15 -19.44
C HIS A 64 -7.01 -9.54 -20.58
N SER A 65 -7.57 -8.35 -20.40
CA SER A 65 -8.36 -7.65 -21.42
C SER A 65 -7.53 -6.79 -22.39
N LEU A 66 -6.21 -6.74 -22.21
CA LEU A 66 -5.32 -5.98 -23.09
C LEU A 66 -5.17 -6.67 -24.45
N SER A 67 -5.16 -5.84 -25.52
CA SER A 67 -4.87 -6.31 -26.87
C SER A 67 -3.49 -7.01 -26.93
N PRO A 68 -3.26 -7.96 -27.85
CA PRO A 68 -2.02 -8.69 -27.98
C PRO A 68 -0.77 -7.79 -28.07
N TYR A 69 -0.91 -6.62 -28.68
CA TYR A 69 0.17 -5.66 -28.85
C TYR A 69 0.65 -5.01 -27.53
N ARG A 70 -0.26 -4.85 -26.56
CA ARG A 70 0.12 -4.34 -25.23
C ARG A 70 0.63 -5.44 -24.30
N ARG A 71 0.29 -6.70 -24.54
CA ARG A 71 0.83 -7.84 -23.78
C ARG A 71 2.35 -7.96 -23.91
N GLU A 72 2.90 -7.78 -25.10
CA GLU A 72 4.35 -7.87 -25.31
C GLU A 72 5.14 -6.79 -24.57
N GLN A 73 4.61 -5.58 -24.46
CA GLN A 73 5.27 -4.50 -23.73
C GLN A 73 5.18 -4.65 -22.20
N THR A 74 4.10 -5.23 -21.70
CA THR A 74 3.94 -5.49 -20.26
C THR A 74 4.75 -6.68 -19.77
N HIS A 75 5.04 -7.65 -20.64
CA HIS A 75 5.88 -8.81 -20.31
C HIS A 75 7.36 -8.47 -20.07
N GLN A 76 7.80 -7.27 -20.42
CA GLN A 76 9.18 -6.80 -20.20
C GLN A 76 9.38 -6.01 -18.91
N ALA A 77 8.30 -5.64 -18.21
CA ALA A 77 8.40 -4.99 -16.92
C ALA A 77 8.58 -6.05 -15.80
N PRO A 78 9.65 -5.98 -15.00
CA PRO A 78 9.93 -6.96 -13.94
C PRO A 78 8.77 -7.19 -12.98
N GLU A 79 7.96 -6.15 -12.74
CA GLU A 79 6.81 -6.19 -11.85
C GLU A 79 5.61 -6.95 -12.44
N CYS A 80 5.42 -6.88 -13.78
CA CYS A 80 4.39 -7.66 -14.47
C CYS A 80 4.77 -9.14 -14.56
N ILE A 81 6.06 -9.45 -14.68
CA ILE A 81 6.57 -10.82 -14.67
C ILE A 81 6.28 -11.49 -13.33
N ALA A 82 6.42 -10.78 -12.21
CA ALA A 82 6.11 -11.32 -10.88
C ALA A 82 4.61 -11.62 -10.68
N CYS A 83 3.71 -10.85 -11.31
CA CYS A 83 2.28 -11.16 -11.34
C CYS A 83 1.94 -12.33 -12.27
N HIS A 84 2.59 -12.42 -13.44
CA HIS A 84 2.25 -13.40 -14.47
C HIS A 84 2.90 -14.77 -14.26
N MET A 85 4.12 -14.84 -13.76
CA MET A 85 4.79 -16.13 -13.53
C MET A 85 4.07 -17.04 -12.54
N ARG A 86 3.04 -16.53 -11.85
CA ARG A 86 2.30 -17.29 -10.84
C ARG A 86 0.79 -17.35 -11.05
N ALA A 87 0.25 -16.73 -12.08
CA ALA A 87 -1.17 -16.90 -12.40
C ALA A 87 -1.51 -18.37 -12.66
N ASP A 88 -0.62 -19.10 -13.37
CA ASP A 88 -0.76 -20.53 -13.62
C ASP A 88 -0.47 -21.36 -12.37
N GLU A 89 0.45 -20.94 -11.51
CA GLU A 89 0.77 -21.57 -10.23
C GLU A 89 -0.37 -21.34 -9.23
N VAL A 90 -0.89 -20.12 -9.16
CA VAL A 90 -2.09 -19.75 -8.39
C VAL A 90 -3.31 -20.54 -8.87
N ALA A 91 -3.51 -20.68 -10.17
CA ALA A 91 -4.59 -21.47 -10.73
C ALA A 91 -4.46 -22.98 -10.42
N ARG A 92 -3.24 -23.52 -10.41
CA ARG A 92 -2.96 -24.91 -10.01
C ARG A 92 -3.13 -25.13 -8.51
N GLU A 93 -2.66 -24.21 -7.66
CA GLU A 93 -2.84 -24.28 -6.21
C GLU A 93 -4.32 -24.13 -5.82
N LEU A 94 -5.06 -23.23 -6.45
CA LEU A 94 -6.51 -23.09 -6.25
C LEU A 94 -7.29 -24.33 -6.72
N ALA A 95 -6.82 -25.04 -7.74
CA ALA A 95 -7.42 -26.27 -8.23
C ALA A 95 -7.00 -27.49 -7.40
N ALA A 96 -5.85 -27.45 -6.73
CA ALA A 96 -5.29 -28.54 -5.92
C ALA A 96 -5.58 -28.39 -4.43
N ALA A 97 -5.97 -27.19 -3.96
CA ALA A 97 -6.31 -26.98 -2.57
C ALA A 97 -7.61 -27.71 -2.23
N PRO A 98 -7.63 -28.61 -1.27
CA PRO A 98 -8.89 -29.07 -0.69
C PRO A 98 -9.63 -27.84 -0.15
N HIS A 99 -10.95 -27.81 -0.33
CA HIS A 99 -11.84 -26.70 0.05
C HIS A 99 -11.90 -26.36 1.56
N GLU A 100 -10.91 -26.77 2.32
CA GLU A 100 -10.77 -26.53 3.76
C GLU A 100 -9.52 -25.71 4.08
N HIS A 101 -9.46 -24.46 3.57
CA HIS A 101 -8.74 -23.41 4.28
C HIS A 101 -9.69 -22.77 5.29
N SER A 102 -10.11 -23.54 6.27
CA SER A 102 -10.48 -22.94 7.54
C SER A 102 -9.23 -22.20 8.02
N ALA A 103 -9.32 -20.86 8.13
CA ALA A 103 -8.30 -20.08 8.79
C ALA A 103 -7.91 -20.84 10.06
N PRO A 104 -6.62 -21.04 10.37
CA PRO A 104 -6.23 -21.74 11.57
C PRO A 104 -6.99 -21.08 12.72
N ASP A 105 -7.78 -21.86 13.42
CA ASP A 105 -8.61 -21.40 14.53
C ASP A 105 -7.69 -20.70 15.54
N THR A 106 -7.70 -19.38 15.50
CA THR A 106 -6.90 -18.53 16.42
C THR A 106 -7.51 -18.54 17.82
N GLY A 107 -8.66 -19.23 18.03
CA GLY A 107 -9.40 -19.24 19.27
C GLY A 107 -10.00 -17.88 19.66
N ARG A 108 -9.71 -16.83 18.89
CA ARG A 108 -10.29 -15.51 19.06
C ARG A 108 -10.84 -15.03 17.73
N ARG A 109 -12.12 -14.74 17.65
CA ARG A 109 -12.72 -14.08 16.49
C ARG A 109 -12.09 -12.70 16.35
N PRO A 110 -11.89 -12.19 15.10
CA PRO A 110 -11.53 -10.79 14.87
C PRO A 110 -12.48 -9.89 15.66
N ILE A 111 -11.94 -8.86 16.31
CA ILE A 111 -12.77 -7.87 17.01
C ILE A 111 -13.44 -7.02 15.93
N GLU A 112 -14.64 -7.43 15.54
CA GLU A 112 -15.50 -6.61 14.69
C GLU A 112 -16.08 -5.44 15.51
N GLY A 113 -16.04 -4.24 14.92
CA GLY A 113 -16.64 -3.07 15.54
C GLY A 113 -18.18 -3.20 15.61
N THR A 114 -18.76 -2.68 16.68
CA THR A 114 -20.20 -2.64 16.86
C THR A 114 -20.78 -1.37 16.24
N LEU A 115 -21.80 -1.51 15.37
CA LEU A 115 -22.53 -0.37 14.83
C LEU A 115 -23.18 0.45 15.95
N VAL A 116 -23.04 1.77 15.86
CA VAL A 116 -23.71 2.71 16.77
C VAL A 116 -25.16 2.87 16.31
N PRO A 117 -26.18 2.72 17.21
CA PRO A 117 -27.58 2.72 16.82
C PRO A 117 -28.05 3.99 16.09
N ASP A 118 -27.65 5.18 16.55
CA ASP A 118 -27.97 6.46 15.90
C ASP A 118 -26.80 6.95 15.03
N GLN A 119 -26.67 6.37 13.86
CA GLN A 119 -25.58 6.63 12.92
C GLN A 119 -25.48 8.11 12.49
N LYS A 120 -26.61 8.76 12.20
CA LYS A 120 -26.62 10.16 11.72
C LYS A 120 -26.12 11.11 12.80
N ARG A 121 -26.62 10.96 14.03
CA ARG A 121 -26.22 11.80 15.16
C ARG A 121 -24.77 11.56 15.58
N ALA A 122 -24.35 10.29 15.62
CA ALA A 122 -22.98 9.91 15.95
C ALA A 122 -21.99 10.49 14.93
N ARG A 123 -22.29 10.38 13.63
CA ARG A 123 -21.48 10.93 12.56
C ARG A 123 -21.34 12.45 12.64
N LEU A 124 -22.46 13.18 12.86
CA LEU A 124 -22.42 14.64 13.04
C LEU A 124 -21.59 15.05 14.26
N ARG A 125 -21.61 14.25 15.33
CA ARG A 125 -20.82 14.49 16.54
C ARG A 125 -19.32 14.34 16.30
N LEU A 126 -18.91 13.38 15.48
CA LEU A 126 -17.49 13.04 15.24
C LEU A 126 -16.87 13.86 14.11
N LYS A 127 -17.63 14.14 13.05
CA LYS A 127 -17.09 14.74 11.82
C LYS A 127 -16.50 16.12 12.07
N GLY A 128 -15.23 16.30 11.65
CA GLY A 128 -14.51 17.57 11.77
C GLY A 128 -14.12 17.98 13.19
N ARG A 129 -14.32 17.14 14.19
CA ARG A 129 -13.84 17.44 15.53
C ARG A 129 -12.39 17.00 15.71
N PRO A 130 -11.54 17.83 16.33
CA PRO A 130 -10.19 17.41 16.67
C PRO A 130 -10.24 16.14 17.52
N MET A 131 -9.42 15.17 17.14
CA MET A 131 -9.26 13.96 17.93
C MET A 131 -8.55 14.31 19.25
N VAL A 132 -9.12 13.90 20.35
CA VAL A 132 -8.48 13.98 21.67
C VAL A 132 -7.81 12.63 21.94
N VAL A 133 -6.48 12.59 21.94
CA VAL A 133 -5.74 11.43 22.45
C VAL A 133 -5.67 11.61 23.97
N PRO A 134 -6.15 10.63 24.76
CA PRO A 134 -6.09 10.73 26.21
C PRO A 134 -4.64 10.89 26.70
N ALA A 135 -4.42 11.79 27.67
CA ALA A 135 -3.09 12.01 28.23
C ALA A 135 -2.55 10.83 29.06
N THR A 136 -3.40 9.87 29.41
CA THR A 136 -3.08 8.69 30.22
C THR A 136 -3.28 7.41 29.39
N ASP A 137 -2.43 7.21 28.41
CA ASP A 137 -2.38 5.94 27.69
C ASP A 137 -1.69 4.88 28.56
N PRO A 138 -2.13 3.62 28.56
CA PRO A 138 -1.36 2.56 29.19
C PRO A 138 0.01 2.45 28.47
N PRO A 139 1.07 2.03 29.19
CA PRO A 139 2.37 1.85 28.58
C PRO A 139 2.27 0.84 27.43
N ALA A 140 2.55 1.31 26.21
CA ALA A 140 2.50 0.48 25.04
C ALA A 140 3.75 -0.44 24.97
N PRO A 141 3.60 -1.67 24.47
CA PRO A 141 4.76 -2.50 24.14
C PRO A 141 5.70 -1.79 23.17
N ALA A 142 6.99 -2.11 23.26
CA ALA A 142 8.01 -1.49 22.40
C ALA A 142 7.62 -1.57 20.92
N GLY A 143 7.71 -0.45 20.20
CA GLY A 143 7.38 -0.36 18.78
C GLY A 143 5.88 -0.30 18.47
N MET A 144 5.01 -0.33 19.45
CA MET A 144 3.55 -0.25 19.28
C MET A 144 2.99 1.09 19.73
N VAL A 145 1.78 1.38 19.29
CA VAL A 145 1.00 2.57 19.64
C VAL A 145 -0.33 2.12 20.22
N TYR A 146 -0.76 2.76 21.31
CA TYR A 146 -2.08 2.54 21.92
C TYR A 146 -3.15 3.25 21.10
N ILE A 147 -4.21 2.53 20.77
CA ILE A 147 -5.43 3.09 20.17
C ILE A 147 -6.55 3.00 21.20
N PRO A 148 -7.06 4.15 21.68
CA PRO A 148 -8.08 4.16 22.73
C PRO A 148 -9.42 3.57 22.24
N PRO A 149 -10.23 3.05 23.15
CA PRO A 149 -11.56 2.55 22.81
C PRO A 149 -12.46 3.69 22.33
N GLY A 150 -13.54 3.36 21.66
CA GLY A 150 -14.58 4.32 21.28
C GLY A 150 -14.87 4.37 19.79
N GLU A 151 -15.74 5.30 19.47
CA GLU A 151 -16.33 5.46 18.15
C GLU A 151 -15.36 6.08 17.12
N PHE A 152 -15.52 5.68 15.87
CA PHE A 152 -14.91 6.35 14.72
C PHE A 152 -15.79 6.21 13.47
N ILE A 153 -15.54 7.05 12.49
CA ILE A 153 -16.22 7.02 11.19
C ILE A 153 -15.46 6.08 10.25
N MET A 154 -16.09 4.99 9.83
CA MET A 154 -15.59 4.03 8.86
C MET A 154 -16.25 4.21 7.50
N GLY A 155 -15.55 3.85 6.42
CA GLY A 155 -16.06 3.92 5.06
C GLY A 155 -16.09 5.33 4.48
N SER A 156 -16.69 5.44 3.30
CA SER A 156 -16.82 6.71 2.57
C SER A 156 -17.98 6.61 1.56
N ASN A 157 -18.66 7.74 1.32
CA ASN A 157 -19.68 7.85 0.27
C ASN A 157 -19.19 8.63 -0.96
N ILE A 158 -17.86 8.88 -1.05
CA ILE A 158 -17.32 9.83 -2.03
C ILE A 158 -16.93 9.12 -3.32
N ARG A 159 -16.41 7.88 -3.24
CA ARG A 159 -15.70 7.28 -4.37
C ARG A 159 -16.30 5.96 -4.83
N ARG A 160 -16.04 4.86 -4.13
CA ARG A 160 -16.37 3.51 -4.57
C ARG A 160 -17.53 2.93 -3.75
N HIS A 161 -18.34 2.08 -4.39
CA HIS A 161 -19.47 1.43 -3.70
C HIS A 161 -19.02 0.48 -2.59
N ASP A 162 -17.87 -0.21 -2.76
CA ASP A 162 -17.33 -1.13 -1.77
C ASP A 162 -16.75 -0.41 -0.54
N GLU A 163 -16.50 0.90 -0.63
CA GLU A 163 -16.12 1.76 0.49
C GLU A 163 -17.33 2.32 1.25
N SER A 164 -18.53 2.21 0.69
CA SER A 164 -19.76 2.78 1.23
C SER A 164 -20.63 1.73 1.95
N PRO A 165 -21.56 2.19 2.79
CA PRO A 165 -21.77 3.55 3.27
C PRO A 165 -20.77 3.98 4.34
N GLU A 166 -20.57 5.30 4.48
CA GLU A 166 -19.91 5.87 5.66
C GLU A 166 -20.79 5.61 6.90
N HIS A 167 -20.21 4.99 7.92
CA HIS A 167 -20.94 4.60 9.13
C HIS A 167 -20.05 4.72 10.38
N VAL A 168 -20.66 4.78 11.55
CA VAL A 168 -19.95 4.87 12.83
C VAL A 168 -19.97 3.51 13.52
N ILE A 169 -18.79 3.09 13.94
CA ILE A 169 -18.60 1.89 14.77
C ILE A 169 -17.79 2.23 16.02
N SER A 170 -17.96 1.44 17.06
CA SER A 170 -17.19 1.52 18.29
C SER A 170 -16.27 0.31 18.39
N LEU A 171 -15.02 0.56 18.75
CA LEU A 171 -13.99 -0.46 18.97
C LEU A 171 -13.51 -0.45 20.41
N SER A 172 -13.10 -1.61 20.91
CA SER A 172 -12.30 -1.74 22.13
C SER A 172 -10.90 -1.15 21.92
N ALA A 173 -10.15 -0.95 22.99
CA ALA A 173 -8.75 -0.52 22.93
C ALA A 173 -7.86 -1.65 22.41
N TYR A 174 -6.78 -1.28 21.71
CA TYR A 174 -5.75 -2.22 21.22
C TYR A 174 -4.42 -1.50 21.06
N PHE A 175 -3.34 -2.26 20.93
CA PHE A 175 -2.05 -1.78 20.46
C PHE A 175 -1.85 -2.17 19.01
N ILE A 176 -1.19 -1.31 18.22
CA ILE A 176 -0.85 -1.56 16.82
C ILE A 176 0.61 -1.22 16.57
N ASP A 177 1.30 -1.96 15.72
CA ASP A 177 2.67 -1.65 15.33
C ASP A 177 2.77 -0.25 14.71
N ARG A 178 3.74 0.54 15.17
CA ARG A 178 3.96 1.91 14.68
C ARG A 178 4.28 1.95 13.20
N TYR A 179 4.94 0.91 12.71
CA TYR A 179 5.42 0.74 11.35
C TYR A 179 4.90 -0.58 10.75
N GLU A 180 5.02 -0.71 9.44
CA GLU A 180 4.94 -2.00 8.77
C GLU A 180 6.04 -2.93 9.29
N VAL A 181 5.81 -4.25 9.28
CA VAL A 181 6.85 -5.22 9.65
C VAL A 181 7.99 -5.16 8.65
N THR A 182 9.22 -4.97 9.15
CA THR A 182 10.42 -4.81 8.34
C THR A 182 11.03 -6.16 7.94
N ASN A 183 11.88 -6.16 6.88
CA ASN A 183 12.66 -7.33 6.51
C ASN A 183 13.52 -7.85 7.67
N ALA A 184 14.15 -6.95 8.46
CA ALA A 184 14.95 -7.34 9.61
C ALA A 184 14.12 -8.03 10.72
N GLU A 185 12.89 -7.58 10.95
CA GLU A 185 11.98 -8.20 11.92
C GLU A 185 11.49 -9.55 11.41
N TYR A 186 11.08 -9.61 10.14
CA TYR A 186 10.62 -10.86 9.52
C TYR A 186 11.74 -11.92 9.45
N LYS A 187 12.99 -11.51 9.23
CA LYS A 187 14.13 -12.43 9.28
C LYS A 187 14.27 -13.12 10.63
N ARG A 188 14.07 -12.42 11.73
CA ARG A 188 14.11 -13.04 13.06
C ARG A 188 13.07 -14.16 13.21
N PHE A 189 11.89 -13.97 12.61
CA PHE A 189 10.86 -15.00 12.56
C PHE A 189 11.29 -16.20 11.70
N VAL A 190 11.81 -15.95 10.49
CA VAL A 190 12.32 -17.00 9.61
C VAL A 190 13.37 -17.85 10.32
N ASP A 191 14.34 -17.19 10.97
CA ASP A 191 15.43 -17.89 11.67
C ASP A 191 14.94 -18.67 12.90
N ALA A 192 14.01 -18.09 13.67
CA ALA A 192 13.57 -18.70 14.93
C ALA A 192 12.52 -19.81 14.73
N ALA A 193 11.63 -19.66 13.74
CA ALA A 193 10.52 -20.56 13.49
C ALA A 193 10.79 -21.57 12.35
N GLY A 194 11.88 -21.42 11.60
CA GLY A 194 12.15 -22.22 10.40
C GLY A 194 11.14 -21.93 9.28
N HIS A 195 10.52 -20.76 9.29
CA HIS A 195 9.53 -20.38 8.29
C HIS A 195 10.20 -20.12 6.93
N GLN A 196 9.45 -20.31 5.83
CA GLN A 196 9.99 -20.06 4.51
C GLN A 196 10.24 -18.56 4.30
N PRO A 197 11.45 -18.18 3.82
CA PRO A 197 11.75 -16.78 3.52
C PRO A 197 10.93 -16.28 2.32
N PRO A 198 10.70 -14.96 2.20
CA PRO A 198 10.12 -14.35 1.01
C PRO A 198 10.90 -14.74 -0.25
N SER A 199 10.18 -15.05 -1.33
CA SER A 199 10.78 -15.63 -2.55
C SER A 199 11.79 -14.73 -3.28
N HIS A 200 11.80 -13.44 -3.00
CA HIS A 200 12.75 -12.48 -3.56
C HIS A 200 14.06 -12.36 -2.75
N TRP A 201 14.12 -12.99 -1.58
CA TRP A 201 15.35 -13.09 -0.80
C TRP A 201 16.27 -14.16 -1.42
N ASN A 202 17.57 -14.02 -1.20
CA ASN A 202 18.54 -15.03 -1.57
C ASN A 202 18.66 -16.07 -0.45
N GLY A 203 17.79 -17.09 -0.47
CA GLY A 203 17.61 -17.99 0.65
C GLY A 203 17.11 -17.24 1.90
N PRO A 204 17.69 -17.43 3.08
CA PRO A 204 17.28 -16.72 4.29
C PRO A 204 17.85 -15.29 4.38
N ALA A 205 18.60 -14.81 3.38
CA ALA A 205 19.27 -13.52 3.39
C ALA A 205 18.58 -12.53 2.43
N PHE A 206 18.59 -11.25 2.81
CA PHE A 206 18.17 -10.13 1.99
C PHE A 206 19.29 -9.06 1.98
N PRO A 207 19.32 -8.11 1.01
CA PRO A 207 20.31 -7.04 0.99
C PRO A 207 20.19 -6.14 2.26
N ASP A 208 21.30 -5.84 2.92
CA ASP A 208 21.32 -5.03 4.16
C ASP A 208 20.61 -3.68 4.01
N ALA A 209 20.68 -3.07 2.83
CA ALA A 209 19.98 -1.83 2.52
C ALA A 209 18.46 -1.93 2.70
N LEU A 210 17.88 -3.13 2.60
CA LEU A 210 16.45 -3.39 2.76
C LEU A 210 16.05 -3.74 4.19
N ALA A 211 16.98 -3.74 5.15
CA ALA A 211 16.71 -4.16 6.52
C ALA A 211 15.54 -3.39 7.16
N ARG A 212 15.46 -2.09 6.91
CA ARG A 212 14.40 -1.20 7.40
C ARG A 212 13.22 -1.03 6.46
N HIS A 213 13.23 -1.64 5.28
CA HIS A 213 12.08 -1.62 4.36
C HIS A 213 11.03 -2.63 4.82
N PRO A 214 9.74 -2.40 4.51
CA PRO A 214 8.70 -3.37 4.82
C PRO A 214 9.00 -4.70 4.14
N VAL A 215 8.69 -5.79 4.82
CA VAL A 215 8.72 -7.12 4.20
C VAL A 215 7.60 -7.21 3.16
N THR A 216 7.93 -7.74 1.99
CA THR A 216 7.01 -7.96 0.88
C THR A 216 7.11 -9.40 0.37
N PHE A 217 6.29 -9.76 -0.63
CA PHE A 217 6.20 -11.14 -1.14
C PHE A 217 5.80 -12.16 -0.06
N VAL A 218 4.95 -11.74 0.87
CA VAL A 218 4.37 -12.56 1.94
C VAL A 218 2.88 -12.75 1.69
N THR A 219 2.38 -13.97 1.89
CA THR A 219 0.96 -14.31 1.82
C THR A 219 0.23 -13.79 3.06
N TRP A 220 -1.10 -13.87 3.04
CA TRP A 220 -1.91 -13.62 4.23
C TRP A 220 -1.56 -14.59 5.37
N ASP A 221 -1.38 -15.88 5.06
CA ASP A 221 -1.01 -16.89 6.04
C ASP A 221 0.39 -16.66 6.61
N ASP A 222 1.37 -16.24 5.80
CA ASP A 222 2.70 -15.85 6.25
C ASP A 222 2.62 -14.68 7.25
N ALA A 223 1.77 -13.68 6.97
CA ALA A 223 1.56 -12.54 7.85
C ALA A 223 0.89 -12.95 9.17
N VAL A 224 -0.11 -13.83 9.13
CA VAL A 224 -0.74 -14.42 10.32
C VAL A 224 0.26 -15.18 11.15
N ALA A 225 1.08 -16.03 10.49
CA ALA A 225 2.09 -16.83 11.18
C ALA A 225 3.13 -15.96 11.90
N TYR A 226 3.61 -14.90 11.25
CA TYR A 226 4.51 -13.92 11.86
C TYR A 226 3.86 -13.24 13.06
N CYS A 227 2.67 -12.64 12.88
CA CYS A 227 2.02 -11.92 13.97
C CYS A 227 1.79 -12.85 15.18
N ARG A 228 1.39 -14.10 14.96
CA ARG A 228 1.21 -15.09 16.03
C ARG A 228 2.54 -15.41 16.73
N TRP A 229 3.61 -15.65 15.98
CA TRP A 229 4.95 -15.87 16.55
C TRP A 229 5.39 -14.70 17.42
N ALA A 230 5.08 -13.47 17.02
CA ALA A 230 5.37 -12.26 17.77
C ALA A 230 4.43 -12.01 18.98
N GLY A 231 3.51 -12.93 19.29
CA GLY A 231 2.50 -12.74 20.34
C GLY A 231 1.45 -11.67 20.02
N LYS A 232 1.15 -11.51 18.73
CA LYS A 232 0.24 -10.52 18.15
C LYS A 232 -0.75 -11.20 17.18
N ARG A 233 -1.56 -10.43 16.50
CA ARG A 233 -2.43 -10.85 15.39
C ARG A 233 -2.46 -9.80 14.28
N LEU A 234 -3.00 -10.12 13.10
CA LEU A 234 -3.34 -9.11 12.11
C LEU A 234 -4.43 -8.16 12.66
N PRO A 235 -4.42 -6.88 12.27
CA PRO A 235 -5.52 -5.98 12.56
C PRO A 235 -6.78 -6.41 11.81
N SER A 236 -7.95 -6.22 12.38
CA SER A 236 -9.17 -6.17 11.59
C SER A 236 -9.14 -4.95 10.66
N GLU A 237 -9.97 -4.94 9.62
CA GLU A 237 -10.08 -3.78 8.73
C GLU A 237 -10.51 -2.52 9.49
N GLN A 238 -11.36 -2.68 10.49
CA GLN A 238 -11.87 -1.61 11.35
C GLN A 238 -10.77 -1.03 12.24
N GLU A 239 -9.95 -1.88 12.86
CA GLU A 239 -8.82 -1.45 13.68
C GLU A 239 -7.79 -0.70 12.86
N TRP A 240 -7.42 -1.25 11.69
CA TRP A 240 -6.51 -0.59 10.77
C TRP A 240 -7.08 0.78 10.34
N GLY A 241 -8.37 0.82 9.98
CA GLY A 241 -9.07 2.04 9.56
C GLY A 241 -9.07 3.13 10.63
N LYS A 242 -9.39 2.78 11.89
CA LYS A 242 -9.36 3.73 13.03
C LYS A 242 -7.94 4.24 13.27
N ALA A 243 -6.95 3.35 13.26
CA ALA A 243 -5.55 3.69 13.46
C ALA A 243 -5.02 4.67 12.40
N ALA A 244 -5.47 4.51 11.15
CA ALA A 244 -5.06 5.34 10.03
C ALA A 244 -5.68 6.74 10.05
N ARG A 245 -6.99 6.84 10.32
CA ARG A 245 -7.75 8.07 10.09
C ARG A 245 -8.26 8.77 11.36
N GLY A 246 -8.02 8.21 12.54
CA GLY A 246 -8.59 8.76 13.77
C GLY A 246 -10.10 8.57 13.87
N THR A 247 -10.77 9.53 14.49
CA THR A 247 -12.21 9.44 14.78
C THR A 247 -13.09 10.31 13.90
N ASP A 248 -12.53 11.34 13.25
CA ASP A 248 -13.24 12.43 12.57
C ASP A 248 -13.62 12.17 11.12
N GLY A 249 -13.23 11.01 10.56
CA GLY A 249 -13.59 10.61 9.21
C GLY A 249 -12.72 11.24 8.10
N ARG A 250 -11.53 11.78 8.45
CA ARG A 250 -10.59 12.35 7.47
C ARG A 250 -10.22 11.35 6.38
N GLN A 251 -9.84 11.88 5.20
CA GLN A 251 -9.54 11.05 4.04
C GLN A 251 -8.17 10.38 4.13
N TYR A 252 -7.16 11.13 4.56
CA TYR A 252 -5.77 10.66 4.68
C TYR A 252 -5.33 10.69 6.15
N PRO A 253 -4.28 10.00 6.52
CA PRO A 253 -3.77 10.05 7.90
C PRO A 253 -3.53 11.48 8.40
N TRP A 254 -3.12 12.37 7.53
CA TRP A 254 -2.78 13.78 7.83
C TRP A 254 -3.92 14.79 7.61
N GLY A 255 -5.12 14.39 7.18
CA GLY A 255 -6.26 15.29 6.91
C GLY A 255 -7.02 14.97 5.63
N ASP A 256 -7.70 15.96 5.06
CA ASP A 256 -8.59 15.77 3.92
C ASP A 256 -7.96 16.10 2.56
N VAL A 257 -6.78 16.71 2.55
CA VAL A 257 -6.07 17.10 1.32
C VAL A 257 -4.92 16.14 1.05
N PHE A 258 -4.86 15.63 -0.16
CA PHE A 258 -3.73 14.80 -0.60
C PHE A 258 -2.46 15.63 -0.75
N HIS A 259 -1.34 15.09 -0.27
CA HIS A 259 -0.01 15.65 -0.43
C HIS A 259 0.97 14.54 -0.85
N GLU A 260 1.44 14.59 -2.08
CA GLU A 260 2.35 13.58 -2.65
C GLU A 260 3.65 13.40 -1.84
N THR A 261 4.11 14.46 -1.16
CA THR A 261 5.34 14.44 -0.36
C THR A 261 5.18 13.83 1.03
N ARG A 262 3.97 13.40 1.42
CA ARG A 262 3.70 12.86 2.75
C ARG A 262 3.69 11.33 2.83
N SER A 263 3.91 10.66 1.72
CA SER A 263 3.99 9.20 1.68
C SER A 263 4.82 8.70 0.51
N ASN A 264 5.21 7.44 0.54
CA ASN A 264 5.79 6.75 -0.60
C ASN A 264 4.64 6.31 -1.53
N ASN A 265 4.42 7.05 -2.60
CA ASN A 265 3.28 6.86 -3.49
C ASN A 265 3.67 7.07 -4.96
N PRO A 266 2.85 6.60 -5.93
CA PRO A 266 3.15 6.69 -7.35
C PRO A 266 3.23 8.11 -7.90
N GLN A 267 2.48 9.06 -7.34
CA GLN A 267 2.47 10.46 -7.79
C GLN A 267 3.82 11.14 -7.55
N LYS A 268 4.53 10.72 -6.49
CA LYS A 268 5.91 11.12 -6.21
C LYS A 268 6.91 10.53 -7.22
N GLY A 269 6.50 9.56 -8.04
CA GLY A 269 7.39 8.85 -8.96
C GLY A 269 8.21 7.75 -8.29
N SER A 270 7.71 7.20 -7.19
CA SER A 270 8.34 6.11 -6.43
C SER A 270 8.64 4.89 -7.31
N LYS A 271 9.75 4.20 -7.04
CA LYS A 271 10.25 3.05 -7.81
C LYS A 271 10.33 1.76 -6.98
N GLY A 272 9.97 1.82 -5.73
CA GLY A 272 10.04 0.70 -4.79
C GLY A 272 9.60 1.13 -3.41
N THR A 273 9.69 0.20 -2.45
CA THR A 273 9.48 0.50 -1.04
C THR A 273 10.55 1.46 -0.53
N GLU A 274 10.23 2.21 0.51
CA GLU A 274 11.18 3.03 1.27
C GLU A 274 11.28 2.52 2.72
N PRO A 275 12.37 2.86 3.46
CA PRO A 275 12.48 2.52 4.86
C PRO A 275 11.25 3.01 5.63
N VAL A 276 10.71 2.15 6.51
CA VAL A 276 9.54 2.51 7.32
C VAL A 276 9.81 3.77 8.14
N GLY A 277 8.80 4.64 8.25
CA GLY A 277 8.91 5.88 9.01
C GLY A 277 9.61 7.03 8.29
N SER A 278 9.79 6.96 6.97
CA SER A 278 10.47 8.00 6.19
C SER A 278 9.67 9.32 6.11
N TYR A 279 8.38 9.32 6.42
CA TYR A 279 7.49 10.46 6.22
C TYR A 279 6.93 11.01 7.54
N GLU A 280 7.68 11.88 8.21
CA GLU A 280 7.30 12.48 9.49
C GLU A 280 5.95 13.22 9.42
N ASN A 281 5.68 13.93 8.33
CA ASN A 281 4.44 14.67 8.11
C ASN A 281 3.29 13.80 7.54
N GLY A 282 3.53 12.50 7.35
CA GLY A 282 2.57 11.52 6.86
C GLY A 282 1.88 10.70 7.96
N LYS A 283 2.20 10.98 9.21
CA LYS A 283 1.68 10.23 10.38
C LYS A 283 0.17 10.35 10.52
N SER A 284 -0.41 9.26 11.04
CA SER A 284 -1.79 9.25 11.50
C SER A 284 -1.94 10.11 12.76
N PRO A 285 -3.20 10.44 13.17
CA PRO A 285 -3.44 11.18 14.41
C PRO A 285 -2.87 10.52 15.66
N TYR A 286 -2.67 9.20 15.62
CA TYR A 286 -2.07 8.44 16.71
C TYR A 286 -0.54 8.30 16.61
N GLY A 287 0.09 8.86 15.57
CA GLY A 287 1.53 8.80 15.35
C GLY A 287 2.03 7.52 14.68
N LEU A 288 1.17 6.83 13.94
CA LEU A 288 1.55 5.71 13.09
C LEU A 288 2.07 6.22 11.75
N TYR A 289 3.08 5.55 11.21
CA TYR A 289 3.66 5.87 9.91
C TYR A 289 3.15 4.94 8.83
N ASP A 290 3.26 5.38 7.59
CA ASP A 290 3.05 4.61 6.37
C ASP A 290 1.61 4.04 6.22
N MET A 291 0.64 4.64 6.97
CA MET A 291 -0.79 4.30 6.85
C MET A 291 -1.42 4.79 5.51
N SER A 292 -0.59 5.29 4.60
CA SER A 292 -0.95 5.73 3.25
C SER A 292 0.29 5.64 2.37
N GLY A 293 0.31 4.68 1.45
CA GLY A 293 1.47 4.41 0.57
C GLY A 293 2.42 3.36 1.14
N ASN A 294 3.62 3.29 0.63
CA ASN A 294 4.66 2.29 0.85
C ASN A 294 4.22 0.89 0.42
N VAL A 295 3.53 0.12 1.23
CA VAL A 295 2.93 -1.15 0.81
C VAL A 295 1.46 -1.26 1.22
N TRP A 296 0.68 -1.98 0.43
CA TRP A 296 -0.60 -2.50 0.89
C TRP A 296 -0.38 -3.39 2.11
N GLU A 297 -1.30 -3.35 3.04
CA GLU A 297 -1.18 -4.12 4.27
C GLU A 297 -2.31 -5.14 4.39
N TRP A 298 -1.95 -6.41 4.56
CA TRP A 298 -2.89 -7.45 4.91
C TRP A 298 -3.62 -7.13 6.21
N VAL A 299 -4.94 -7.33 6.20
CA VAL A 299 -5.78 -7.26 7.41
C VAL A 299 -6.56 -8.57 7.57
N ASP A 300 -6.99 -8.86 8.79
CA ASP A 300 -7.83 -10.02 9.08
C ASP A 300 -9.29 -9.69 8.76
N ALA A 301 -9.59 -9.64 7.48
CA ALA A 301 -10.93 -9.41 6.97
C ALA A 301 -11.10 -10.09 5.61
N LEU A 302 -12.27 -10.70 5.42
CA LEU A 302 -12.74 -11.12 4.10
C LEU A 302 -13.27 -9.93 3.33
N CYS A 303 -13.32 -10.06 2.01
CA CYS A 303 -14.04 -9.10 1.16
C CYS A 303 -15.55 -9.20 1.43
N LYS A 304 -16.06 -8.32 2.29
CA LYS A 304 -17.49 -8.24 2.64
C LYS A 304 -17.99 -6.82 2.43
N PRO A 305 -19.29 -6.65 2.09
CA PRO A 305 -19.90 -5.32 2.04
C PRO A 305 -19.89 -4.68 3.43
N HIS A 306 -19.76 -3.36 3.48
CA HIS A 306 -20.03 -2.63 4.71
C HIS A 306 -21.49 -2.76 5.13
N PRO A 307 -21.80 -2.68 6.44
CA PRO A 307 -23.18 -2.72 6.92
C PRO A 307 -24.05 -1.67 6.23
N GLY A 308 -25.17 -2.12 5.65
CA GLY A 308 -26.07 -1.25 4.87
C GLY A 308 -25.72 -1.09 3.39
N ASN A 309 -24.61 -1.63 2.92
CA ASN A 309 -24.31 -1.70 1.50
C ASN A 309 -25.09 -2.86 0.86
N THR A 310 -25.92 -2.54 -0.12
CA THR A 310 -26.76 -3.51 -0.86
C THR A 310 -26.28 -3.72 -2.30
N VAL A 311 -25.21 -3.06 -2.71
CA VAL A 311 -24.65 -3.21 -4.06
C VAL A 311 -23.93 -4.55 -4.14
N PRO A 312 -24.33 -5.45 -5.05
CA PRO A 312 -23.66 -6.73 -5.21
C PRO A 312 -22.25 -6.54 -5.80
N SER A 313 -21.34 -7.43 -5.42
CA SER A 313 -20.01 -7.53 -6.02
C SER A 313 -19.60 -9.00 -6.09
N GLU A 314 -19.00 -9.40 -7.20
CA GLU A 314 -18.42 -10.74 -7.36
C GLU A 314 -17.19 -10.97 -6.46
N GLU A 315 -16.62 -9.89 -5.94
CA GLU A 315 -15.49 -9.95 -5.00
C GLU A 315 -15.94 -10.31 -3.58
N TYR A 316 -17.24 -10.15 -3.25
CA TYR A 316 -17.74 -10.46 -1.91
C TYR A 316 -17.78 -11.97 -1.67
N GLY A 317 -17.26 -12.39 -0.52
CA GLY A 317 -17.24 -13.77 -0.08
C GLY A 317 -15.95 -14.17 0.61
N GLU A 318 -15.62 -15.45 0.54
CA GLU A 318 -14.47 -16.02 1.26
C GLU A 318 -13.17 -16.08 0.44
N LYS A 319 -13.28 -15.87 -0.88
CA LYS A 319 -12.15 -15.99 -1.81
C LYS A 319 -11.08 -14.93 -1.59
N TYR A 320 -11.49 -13.71 -1.23
CA TYR A 320 -10.58 -12.57 -1.16
C TYR A 320 -10.42 -12.06 0.27
N ARG A 321 -9.18 -11.71 0.62
CA ARG A 321 -8.81 -11.00 1.83
C ARG A 321 -8.66 -9.52 1.55
N ALA A 322 -9.08 -8.68 2.49
CA ALA A 322 -8.92 -7.24 2.39
C ALA A 322 -7.47 -6.82 2.68
N SER A 323 -7.06 -5.75 2.04
CA SER A 323 -5.83 -5.02 2.34
C SER A 323 -6.07 -3.53 2.29
N LYS A 324 -5.22 -2.77 2.99
CA LYS A 324 -5.39 -1.34 3.26
C LYS A 324 -4.13 -0.55 2.92
N GLY A 325 -4.25 0.79 2.84
CA GLY A 325 -3.14 1.73 2.85
C GLY A 325 -2.65 2.21 1.48
N GLY A 326 -2.84 1.44 0.41
CA GLY A 326 -2.20 1.75 -0.86
C GLY A 326 -0.71 1.40 -0.86
N SER A 327 0.01 1.72 -1.92
CA SER A 327 1.42 1.37 -2.04
C SER A 327 2.21 2.37 -2.89
N TRP A 328 3.52 2.15 -2.98
CA TRP A 328 4.44 2.86 -3.85
C TRP A 328 4.15 2.66 -5.34
N PHE A 329 3.46 1.56 -5.68
CA PHE A 329 3.27 1.10 -7.05
C PHE A 329 1.94 1.60 -7.64
N ASN A 330 2.02 2.13 -8.86
CA ASN A 330 0.85 2.52 -9.64
C ASN A 330 0.44 1.37 -10.57
N CYS A 331 -0.66 0.71 -10.28
CA CYS A 331 -1.27 -0.17 -11.25
C CYS A 331 -2.15 0.66 -12.20
N LEU A 332 -1.81 0.61 -13.50
CA LEU A 332 -2.42 1.43 -14.56
C LEU A 332 -3.95 1.25 -14.69
N PHE A 333 -4.51 0.18 -14.15
CA PHE A 333 -5.92 -0.19 -14.32
C PHE A 333 -6.80 0.12 -13.11
N TYR A 334 -6.23 0.38 -11.94
CA TYR A 334 -6.98 0.47 -10.69
C TYR A 334 -6.89 1.83 -10.02
N ASN A 335 -6.30 2.83 -10.65
CA ASN A 335 -5.96 4.07 -9.97
C ASN A 335 -5.28 3.79 -8.60
N CYS A 336 -4.46 2.75 -8.54
CA CYS A 336 -3.80 2.33 -7.30
C CYS A 336 -2.94 3.45 -6.72
N GLY A 337 -2.55 4.42 -7.54
CA GLY A 337 -1.93 5.66 -7.10
C GLY A 337 -2.85 6.62 -6.38
N ILE A 338 -4.17 6.48 -6.56
CA ILE A 338 -5.19 7.20 -5.79
C ILE A 338 -5.61 6.34 -4.57
N SER A 339 -4.86 5.31 -4.27
CA SER A 339 -5.18 4.36 -3.20
C SER A 339 -4.86 4.86 -1.79
N ALA A 340 -4.25 6.03 -1.69
CA ALA A 340 -3.84 6.66 -0.44
C ALA A 340 -4.94 6.99 0.58
N PRO A 341 -6.25 7.21 0.23
CA PRO A 341 -7.26 7.44 1.25
C PRO A 341 -7.37 6.27 2.24
N SER A 342 -7.45 6.57 3.52
CA SER A 342 -7.51 5.58 4.60
C SER A 342 -8.71 4.64 4.54
N TYR A 343 -9.78 5.04 3.85
CA TYR A 343 -10.98 4.21 3.63
C TYR A 343 -10.86 3.30 2.40
N ASN A 344 -9.82 3.47 1.57
CA ASN A 344 -9.62 2.62 0.39
C ASN A 344 -9.44 1.16 0.78
N ARG A 345 -9.96 0.28 -0.06
CA ARG A 345 -9.94 -1.18 0.09
C ARG A 345 -9.37 -1.80 -1.18
N ALA A 346 -8.50 -2.78 -1.02
CA ALA A 346 -8.13 -3.69 -2.09
C ALA A 346 -8.32 -5.13 -1.63
N PHE A 347 -8.49 -6.04 -2.57
CA PHE A 347 -8.85 -7.42 -2.30
C PHE A 347 -7.94 -8.34 -3.09
N PHE A 348 -7.27 -9.24 -2.39
CA PHE A 348 -6.37 -10.22 -2.98
C PHE A 348 -6.72 -11.63 -2.48
N VAL A 349 -6.48 -12.63 -3.30
CA VAL A 349 -6.51 -14.02 -2.81
C VAL A 349 -5.42 -14.21 -1.76
N ALA A 350 -5.68 -15.04 -0.74
CA ALA A 350 -4.79 -15.17 0.42
C ALA A 350 -3.34 -15.55 0.06
N ILE A 351 -3.13 -16.28 -1.03
CA ILE A 351 -1.82 -16.73 -1.53
C ILE A 351 -1.05 -15.67 -2.34
N THR A 352 -1.62 -14.48 -2.56
CA THR A 352 -0.96 -13.42 -3.32
C THR A 352 0.35 -13.00 -2.67
N ARG A 353 1.39 -12.90 -3.48
CA ARG A 353 2.72 -12.36 -3.13
C ARG A 353 3.16 -11.36 -4.18
N ASN A 354 3.48 -10.14 -3.78
CA ASN A 354 4.03 -9.14 -4.71
C ASN A 354 4.91 -8.12 -3.98
N SER A 355 5.56 -7.23 -4.73
CA SER A 355 6.52 -6.25 -4.23
C SER A 355 5.89 -5.06 -3.50
N SER A 356 4.58 -4.97 -3.49
CA SER A 356 3.82 -3.84 -2.93
C SER A 356 2.82 -4.25 -1.85
N LEU A 357 2.95 -5.46 -1.30
CA LEU A 357 2.03 -6.03 -0.31
C LEU A 357 2.83 -6.59 0.87
N GLY A 358 2.58 -6.02 2.04
CA GLY A 358 3.16 -6.38 3.33
C GLY A 358 2.09 -6.41 4.42
N PHE A 359 2.45 -6.05 5.67
CA PHE A 359 1.52 -6.04 6.79
C PHE A 359 2.11 -5.37 8.03
N ARG A 360 1.24 -5.09 9.02
CA ARG A 360 1.59 -4.79 10.43
C ARG A 360 0.71 -5.60 11.36
N CYS A 361 1.10 -5.71 12.64
CA CYS A 361 0.34 -6.48 13.62
C CYS A 361 -0.30 -5.59 14.69
N VAL A 362 -1.32 -6.15 15.35
CA VAL A 362 -1.95 -5.60 16.55
C VAL A 362 -1.83 -6.56 17.73
N LYS A 363 -1.97 -6.02 18.93
CA LYS A 363 -2.05 -6.77 20.18
C LYS A 363 -3.22 -6.25 20.99
N ASP A 364 -4.01 -7.16 21.53
CA ASP A 364 -5.09 -6.79 22.42
C ASP A 364 -4.54 -6.17 23.71
N VAL A 365 -5.29 -5.24 24.29
CA VAL A 365 -5.02 -4.77 25.64
C VAL A 365 -5.51 -5.85 26.60
N ASP A 366 -4.64 -6.37 27.45
CA ASP A 366 -5.01 -7.35 28.46
C ASP A 366 -6.16 -6.80 29.30
N ALA A 367 -7.24 -7.56 29.41
CA ALA A 367 -8.33 -7.23 30.33
C ALA A 367 -7.76 -7.23 31.76
N ARG A 368 -7.78 -6.08 32.42
CA ARG A 368 -7.42 -5.95 33.84
C ARG A 368 -8.53 -6.49 34.72
#